data_ba8b56637d2a71ff659f97cf3bac3841
#
_entry.id   ba8b56637d2a71ff659f97cf3bac3841
#
_cell.length_a   1.000
_cell.length_b   1.000
_cell.length_c   1.000
_cell.angle_alpha   90.00
_cell.angle_beta   90.00
_cell.angle_gamma   90.00
#
_symmetry.space_group_name_H-M   'P 1'
#
loop_
_entity.id
_entity.type
_entity.pdbx_description
1 polymer ?
#
loop_
_entity_poly.entity_id
_entity_poly.type
_entity_poly.pdbx_seq_one_letter_code
_entity_poly.pdbx_strand_id
1 'polypeptide(L)'
;MKFYLHHIYLLLAIVALVVCMCSPALITFVYNDMSTVSMTNFALRSMAMGQVEPTSSAVSCALGVLLIVSALVGAFTMFVSSFQNFSLQKRSSIFNCCVLAGYYIIFLVFVLILRGDTRMVDLNWQVCLPLVSLILTAMSFYSIRTTEAKMLARA
;
A
#
# COMPACT_ATOMS: atom_id res chain seq x y z
N MET A 1 -4.19 4.25 29.55
CA MET A 1 -3.67 3.66 28.30
C MET A 1 -2.28 4.24 28.04
N LYS A 2 -1.21 3.45 28.05
CA LYS A 2 0.11 3.93 27.64
C LYS A 2 0.13 3.91 26.10
N PHE A 3 0.10 5.09 25.49
CA PHE A 3 0.30 5.24 24.05
C PHE A 3 1.73 4.84 23.73
N TYR A 4 1.91 3.70 23.12
CA TYR A 4 3.22 3.24 22.65
C TYR A 4 3.50 3.83 21.26
N LEU A 5 4.75 4.14 21.01
CA LEU A 5 5.22 4.76 19.76
C LEU A 5 4.81 3.97 18.50
N HIS A 6 4.70 2.64 18.62
CA HIS A 6 4.26 1.77 17.52
C HIS A 6 2.82 1.99 17.07
N HIS A 7 1.91 2.48 17.94
CA HIS A 7 0.54 2.84 17.54
C HIS A 7 0.53 4.03 16.58
N ILE A 8 1.41 5.01 16.82
CA ILE A 8 1.53 6.20 15.97
C ILE A 8 2.02 5.77 14.58
N TYR A 9 3.02 4.91 14.51
CA TYR A 9 3.52 4.41 13.22
C TYR A 9 2.46 3.63 12.45
N LEU A 10 1.70 2.75 13.11
CA LEU A 10 0.63 1.99 12.47
C LEU A 10 -0.51 2.90 12.00
N LEU A 11 -0.89 3.88 12.80
CA LEU A 11 -1.92 4.85 12.42
C LEU A 11 -1.51 5.64 11.19
N LEU A 12 -0.29 6.17 11.16
CA LEU A 12 0.25 6.89 10.01
C LEU A 12 0.33 5.98 8.76
N ALA A 13 0.71 4.70 8.94
CA ALA A 13 0.74 3.74 7.84
C ALA A 13 -0.66 3.53 7.24
N ILE A 14 -1.68 3.37 8.07
CA ILE A 14 -3.08 3.21 7.62
C ILE A 14 -3.55 4.47 6.89
N VAL A 15 -3.28 5.67 7.44
CA VAL A 15 -3.64 6.93 6.78
C VAL A 15 -2.98 7.04 5.41
N ALA A 16 -1.69 6.71 5.28
CA ALA A 16 -0.99 6.72 3.99
C ALA A 16 -1.63 5.77 2.97
N LEU A 17 -2.06 4.56 3.40
CA LEU A 17 -2.77 3.61 2.53
C LEU A 17 -4.14 4.14 2.09
N VAL A 18 -4.91 4.72 2.99
CA VAL A 18 -6.22 5.30 2.67
C VAL A 18 -6.07 6.44 1.67
N VAL A 19 -5.10 7.34 1.86
CA VAL A 19 -4.81 8.43 0.91
C VAL A 19 -4.41 7.86 -0.45
N CYS A 20 -3.60 6.80 -0.50
CA CYS A 20 -3.24 6.13 -1.74
C CYS A 20 -4.46 5.52 -2.45
N MET A 21 -5.39 4.91 -1.70
CA MET A 21 -6.62 4.35 -2.25
C MET A 21 -7.53 5.41 -2.87
N CYS A 22 -7.57 6.61 -2.30
CA CYS A 22 -8.37 7.74 -2.79
C CYS A 22 -7.71 8.47 -3.97
N SER A 23 -6.54 8.04 -4.41
CA SER A 23 -5.79 8.70 -5.50
C SER A 23 -6.50 8.58 -6.84
N PRO A 24 -6.60 9.68 -7.61
CA PRO A 24 -7.29 9.69 -8.90
C PRO A 24 -6.53 8.91 -10.00
N ALA A 25 -5.19 8.93 -9.98
CA ALA A 25 -4.34 8.17 -10.89
C ALA A 25 -2.98 7.92 -10.24
N LEU A 26 -2.46 6.70 -10.40
CA LEU A 26 -1.11 6.32 -9.96
C LEU A 26 -0.09 6.57 -11.05
N ILE A 27 -0.44 6.16 -12.27
CA ILE A 27 0.40 6.28 -13.47
C ILE A 27 -0.49 6.65 -14.64
N THR A 28 0.03 7.49 -15.53
CA THR A 28 -0.56 7.82 -16.83
C THR A 28 0.43 7.43 -17.93
N PHE A 29 -0.04 6.59 -18.84
CA PHE A 29 0.69 6.18 -20.04
C PHE A 29 0.19 6.99 -21.23
N VAL A 30 1.10 7.59 -22.00
CA VAL A 30 0.78 8.30 -23.24
C VAL A 30 1.35 7.48 -24.39
N TYR A 31 0.48 7.00 -25.28
CA TYR A 31 0.86 6.23 -26.45
C TYR A 31 1.14 7.12 -27.68
N ASN A 32 1.73 6.55 -28.72
CA ASN A 32 2.10 7.28 -29.93
C ASN A 32 0.90 7.83 -30.73
N ASP A 33 -0.25 7.22 -30.60
CA ASP A 33 -1.54 7.61 -31.19
C ASP A 33 -2.32 8.65 -30.38
N MET A 34 -1.64 9.33 -29.44
CA MET A 34 -2.23 10.29 -28.48
C MET A 34 -3.32 9.71 -27.57
N SER A 35 -3.49 8.40 -27.55
CA SER A 35 -4.31 7.78 -26.53
C SER A 35 -3.62 7.83 -25.18
N THR A 36 -4.37 8.10 -24.13
CA THR A 36 -3.84 8.11 -22.74
C THR A 36 -4.53 7.03 -21.93
N VAL A 37 -3.74 6.23 -21.23
CA VAL A 37 -4.25 5.23 -20.29
C VAL A 37 -3.84 5.61 -18.88
N SER A 38 -4.80 5.95 -18.03
CA SER A 38 -4.56 6.23 -16.63
C SER A 38 -4.90 5.02 -15.77
N MET A 39 -3.96 4.62 -14.92
CA MET A 39 -4.10 3.50 -13.98
C MET A 39 -4.39 4.03 -12.59
N THR A 40 -5.49 3.58 -12.00
CA THR A 40 -5.81 3.78 -10.58
C THR A 40 -5.64 2.47 -9.82
N ASN A 41 -5.80 2.47 -8.50
CA ASN A 41 -5.77 1.24 -7.70
C ASN A 41 -6.93 0.27 -8.00
N PHE A 42 -8.01 0.74 -8.64
CA PHE A 42 -9.23 -0.05 -8.85
C PHE A 42 -9.63 -0.18 -10.32
N ALA A 43 -9.13 0.68 -11.19
CA ALA A 43 -9.56 0.71 -12.59
C ALA A 43 -8.45 1.22 -13.52
N LEU A 44 -8.48 0.73 -14.75
CA LEU A 44 -7.80 1.33 -15.89
C LEU A 44 -8.80 2.21 -16.63
N ARG A 45 -8.42 3.43 -16.93
CA ARG A 45 -9.21 4.36 -17.75
C ARG A 45 -8.44 4.67 -19.02
N SER A 46 -8.98 4.30 -20.15
CA SER A 46 -8.42 4.70 -21.45
C SER A 46 -9.17 5.92 -21.98
N MET A 47 -8.44 6.92 -22.42
CA MET A 47 -8.98 8.07 -23.13
C MET A 47 -8.45 8.04 -24.57
N ALA A 48 -9.30 7.63 -25.50
CA ALA A 48 -9.02 7.70 -26.93
C ALA A 48 -10.02 8.67 -27.56
N MET A 49 -9.55 9.69 -28.28
CA MET A 49 -10.38 10.67 -29.02
C MET A 49 -11.51 11.31 -28.22
N GLY A 50 -11.30 11.59 -26.91
CA GLY A 50 -12.28 12.28 -26.06
C GLY A 50 -13.37 11.38 -25.47
N GLN A 51 -13.35 10.07 -25.71
CA GLN A 51 -14.20 9.10 -25.05
C GLN A 51 -13.43 8.40 -23.91
N VAL A 52 -14.01 8.38 -22.72
CA VAL A 52 -13.47 7.68 -21.56
C VAL A 52 -14.12 6.31 -21.50
N GLU A 53 -13.38 5.28 -21.88
CA GLU A 53 -13.80 3.90 -21.66
C GLU A 53 -13.18 3.36 -20.37
N PRO A 54 -13.98 3.01 -19.37
CA PRO A 54 -13.47 2.33 -18.19
C PRO A 54 -13.17 0.87 -18.56
N THR A 55 -11.92 0.56 -18.79
CA THR A 55 -11.48 -0.81 -18.96
C THR A 55 -11.12 -1.36 -17.58
N SER A 56 -12.06 -2.03 -16.90
CA SER A 56 -11.78 -2.72 -15.66
C SER A 56 -10.93 -3.96 -15.94
N SER A 57 -9.64 -3.90 -15.68
CA SER A 57 -8.83 -5.11 -15.68
C SER A 57 -8.86 -5.76 -14.30
N ALA A 58 -8.99 -7.09 -14.25
CA ALA A 58 -8.97 -7.86 -13.00
C ALA A 58 -7.73 -7.58 -12.14
N VAL A 59 -6.62 -7.21 -12.78
CA VAL A 59 -5.34 -6.93 -12.11
C VAL A 59 -5.34 -5.57 -11.42
N SER A 60 -6.03 -4.56 -11.97
CA SER A 60 -6.19 -3.27 -11.30
C SER A 60 -6.99 -3.43 -10.01
N CYS A 61 -8.05 -4.25 -10.03
CA CYS A 61 -8.79 -4.61 -8.81
C CYS A 61 -7.90 -5.34 -7.79
N ALA A 62 -6.96 -6.17 -8.23
CA ALA A 62 -6.06 -6.88 -7.34
C ALA A 62 -5.16 -5.94 -6.54
N LEU A 63 -4.68 -4.85 -7.13
CA LEU A 63 -3.90 -3.83 -6.42
C LEU A 63 -4.74 -3.15 -5.32
N GLY A 64 -5.97 -2.77 -5.63
CA GLY A 64 -6.88 -2.19 -4.65
C GLY A 64 -7.21 -3.16 -3.50
N VAL A 65 -7.45 -4.43 -3.82
CA VAL A 65 -7.71 -5.47 -2.80
C VAL A 65 -6.50 -5.64 -1.87
N LEU A 66 -5.26 -5.66 -2.40
CA LEU A 66 -4.06 -5.75 -1.57
C LEU A 66 -3.90 -4.57 -0.62
N LEU A 67 -4.23 -3.33 -1.06
CA LEU A 67 -4.22 -2.16 -0.19
C LEU A 67 -5.29 -2.25 0.90
N ILE A 68 -6.50 -2.71 0.57
CA ILE A 68 -7.58 -2.93 1.55
C ILE A 68 -7.15 -3.96 2.59
N VAL A 69 -6.61 -5.10 2.15
CA VAL A 69 -6.11 -6.16 3.05
C VAL A 69 -5.02 -5.61 3.96
N SER A 70 -4.07 -4.85 3.41
CA SER A 70 -2.99 -4.23 4.20
C SER A 70 -3.54 -3.25 5.25
N ALA A 71 -4.51 -2.41 4.89
CA ALA A 71 -5.15 -1.48 5.82
C ALA A 71 -5.90 -2.21 6.95
N LEU A 72 -6.64 -3.27 6.62
CA LEU A 72 -7.34 -4.12 7.59
C LEU A 72 -6.38 -4.83 8.53
N VAL A 73 -5.28 -5.38 8.02
CA VAL A 73 -4.24 -6.02 8.83
C VAL A 73 -3.56 -5.00 9.76
N GLY A 74 -3.32 -3.79 9.26
CA GLY A 74 -2.80 -2.67 10.09
C GLY A 74 -3.75 -2.32 11.23
N ALA A 75 -5.05 -2.17 10.95
CA ALA A 75 -6.08 -1.91 11.94
C ALA A 75 -6.20 -3.06 12.95
N PHE A 76 -6.18 -4.31 12.48
CA PHE A 76 -6.15 -5.50 13.34
C PHE A 76 -4.93 -5.51 14.26
N THR A 77 -3.75 -5.16 13.75
CA THR A 77 -2.52 -5.07 14.56
C THR A 77 -2.64 -4.03 15.66
N MET A 78 -3.28 -2.87 15.38
CA MET A 78 -3.58 -1.87 16.40
C MET A 78 -4.55 -2.40 17.47
N PHE A 79 -5.59 -3.12 17.05
CA PHE A 79 -6.56 -3.71 17.97
C PHE A 79 -5.90 -4.75 18.88
N VAL A 80 -5.10 -5.67 18.33
CA VAL A 80 -4.35 -6.68 19.09
C VAL A 80 -3.37 -6.05 20.08
N SER A 81 -2.84 -4.87 19.75
CA SER A 81 -1.96 -4.12 20.63
C SER A 81 -2.65 -3.73 21.96
N SER A 82 -3.95 -3.52 21.96
CA SER A 82 -4.72 -3.23 23.17
C SER A 82 -4.73 -4.40 24.18
N PHE A 83 -4.57 -5.63 23.68
CA PHE A 83 -4.51 -6.85 24.50
C PHE A 83 -3.08 -7.26 24.90
N GLN A 84 -2.06 -6.44 24.60
CA GLN A 84 -0.64 -6.69 24.93
C GLN A 84 -0.09 -8.03 24.40
N ASN A 85 -0.68 -8.58 23.34
CA ASN A 85 -0.24 -9.82 22.74
C ASN A 85 0.88 -9.57 21.69
N PHE A 86 2.13 -9.40 22.17
CA PHE A 86 3.27 -9.06 21.34
C PHE A 86 3.59 -10.12 20.26
N SER A 87 3.33 -11.40 20.53
CA SER A 87 3.60 -12.47 19.57
C SER A 87 2.71 -12.35 18.34
N LEU A 88 1.41 -12.13 18.54
CA LEU A 88 0.44 -11.96 17.45
C LEU A 88 0.70 -10.66 16.68
N GLN A 89 1.03 -9.59 17.39
CA GLN A 89 1.36 -8.29 16.82
C GLN A 89 2.57 -8.37 15.85
N LYS A 90 3.63 -9.08 16.25
CA LYS A 90 4.82 -9.29 15.40
C LYS A 90 4.46 -10.06 14.13
N ARG A 91 3.70 -11.15 14.26
CA ARG A 91 3.28 -11.95 13.10
C ARG A 91 2.41 -11.15 12.13
N SER A 92 1.47 -10.38 12.65
CA SER A 92 0.59 -9.52 11.85
C SER A 92 1.38 -8.42 11.12
N SER A 93 2.36 -7.78 11.79
CA SER A 93 3.23 -6.79 11.15
C SER A 93 4.08 -7.38 10.02
N ILE A 94 4.66 -8.58 10.21
CA ILE A 94 5.41 -9.27 9.16
C ILE A 94 4.49 -9.58 7.97
N PHE A 95 3.30 -10.10 8.23
CA PHE A 95 2.32 -10.39 7.19
C PHE A 95 1.97 -9.13 6.40
N ASN A 96 1.74 -8.00 7.07
CA ASN A 96 1.47 -6.72 6.41
C ASN A 96 2.64 -6.27 5.51
N CYS A 97 3.89 -6.42 5.97
CA CYS A 97 5.06 -6.14 5.13
C CYS A 97 5.10 -7.02 3.88
N CYS A 98 4.76 -8.32 4.01
CA CYS A 98 4.70 -9.23 2.86
C CYS A 98 3.59 -8.83 1.86
N VAL A 99 2.42 -8.42 2.35
CA VAL A 99 1.32 -7.94 1.49
C VAL A 99 1.72 -6.69 0.73
N LEU A 100 2.37 -5.73 1.39
CA LEU A 100 2.84 -4.49 0.74
C LEU A 100 3.99 -4.74 -0.24
N ALA A 101 4.90 -5.68 0.05
CA ALA A 101 5.91 -6.11 -0.90
C ALA A 101 5.27 -6.77 -2.14
N GLY A 102 4.27 -7.64 -1.95
CA GLY A 102 3.48 -8.23 -3.02
C GLY A 102 2.78 -7.19 -3.89
N TYR A 103 2.24 -6.13 -3.29
CA TYR A 103 1.66 -5.00 -4.02
C TYR A 103 2.67 -4.40 -5.01
N TYR A 104 3.91 -4.13 -4.57
CA TYR A 104 4.92 -3.55 -5.46
C TYR A 104 5.38 -4.50 -6.55
N ILE A 105 5.46 -5.81 -6.29
CA ILE A 105 5.81 -6.80 -7.30
C ILE A 105 4.73 -6.82 -8.40
N ILE A 106 3.46 -6.89 -8.03
CA ILE A 106 2.35 -6.88 -8.98
C ILE A 106 2.30 -5.55 -9.73
N PHE A 107 2.47 -4.43 -9.03
CA PHE A 107 2.51 -3.09 -9.63
C PHE A 107 3.62 -2.98 -10.67
N LEU A 108 4.83 -3.44 -10.36
CA LEU A 108 5.97 -3.40 -11.27
C LEU A 108 5.74 -4.27 -12.52
N VAL A 109 5.23 -5.49 -12.33
CA VAL A 109 4.86 -6.38 -13.45
C VAL A 109 3.85 -5.69 -14.36
N PHE A 110 2.87 -4.99 -13.77
CA PHE A 110 1.83 -4.28 -14.51
C PHE A 110 2.39 -3.12 -15.33
N VAL A 111 3.27 -2.33 -14.73
CA VAL A 111 3.97 -1.23 -15.42
C VAL A 111 4.79 -1.76 -16.57
N LEU A 112 5.50 -2.89 -16.40
CA LEU A 112 6.29 -3.51 -17.46
C LEU A 112 5.42 -4.00 -18.63
N ILE A 113 4.25 -4.58 -18.35
CA ILE A 113 3.31 -5.05 -19.38
C ILE A 113 2.73 -3.86 -20.15
N LEU A 114 2.32 -2.78 -19.47
CA LEU A 114 1.69 -1.62 -20.09
C LEU A 114 2.69 -0.68 -20.77
N ARG A 115 3.97 -0.75 -20.42
CA ARG A 115 5.00 0.12 -20.96
C ARG A 115 5.22 -0.06 -22.48
N GLY A 116 4.97 -1.23 -23.05
CA GLY A 116 5.07 -1.58 -24.49
C GLY A 116 5.55 -0.44 -25.40
N ASP A 117 4.68 0.07 -26.27
CA ASP A 117 4.94 1.17 -27.22
C ASP A 117 4.61 2.56 -26.68
N THR A 118 4.72 2.77 -25.36
CA THR A 118 4.42 4.07 -24.76
C THR A 118 5.50 5.12 -25.05
N ARG A 119 5.06 6.33 -25.46
CA ARG A 119 5.94 7.47 -25.69
C ARG A 119 6.41 8.13 -24.40
N MET A 120 5.51 8.23 -23.42
CA MET A 120 5.79 8.84 -22.12
C MET A 120 5.05 8.09 -21.01
N VAL A 121 5.70 8.00 -19.84
CA VAL A 121 5.14 7.43 -18.62
C VAL A 121 5.24 8.50 -17.55
N ASP A 122 4.10 8.97 -17.06
CA ASP A 122 4.01 9.95 -15.98
C ASP A 122 3.64 9.24 -14.69
N LEU A 123 4.56 9.29 -13.72
CA LEU A 123 4.42 8.66 -12.40
C LEU A 123 3.96 9.71 -11.39
N ASN A 124 2.83 9.46 -10.77
CA ASN A 124 2.33 10.33 -9.72
C ASN A 124 3.01 10.01 -8.38
N TRP A 125 3.28 11.03 -7.56
CA TRP A 125 3.92 10.90 -6.25
C TRP A 125 3.20 9.93 -5.29
N GLN A 126 1.93 9.70 -5.49
CA GLN A 126 1.08 8.81 -4.69
C GLN A 126 1.55 7.34 -4.73
N VAL A 127 2.32 6.95 -5.74
CA VAL A 127 2.96 5.63 -5.81
C VAL A 127 3.94 5.40 -4.65
N CYS A 128 4.46 6.47 -4.05
CA CYS A 128 5.36 6.39 -2.89
C CYS A 128 4.63 6.11 -1.57
N LEU A 129 3.31 6.33 -1.49
CA LEU A 129 2.56 6.18 -0.23
C LEU A 129 2.57 4.76 0.34
N PRO A 130 2.35 3.68 -0.45
CA PRO A 130 2.47 2.33 0.08
C PRO A 130 3.90 2.00 0.54
N LEU A 131 4.95 2.60 -0.06
CA LEU A 131 6.33 2.45 0.40
C LEU A 131 6.55 3.11 1.76
N VAL A 132 6.01 4.30 1.96
CA VAL A 132 6.01 4.97 3.27
C VAL A 132 5.30 4.10 4.30
N SER A 133 4.15 3.53 3.96
CA SER A 133 3.41 2.61 4.82
C SER A 133 4.23 1.36 5.16
N LEU A 134 4.98 0.80 4.22
CA LEU A 134 5.87 -0.34 4.44
C LEU A 134 6.98 0.01 5.44
N ILE A 135 7.64 1.16 5.27
CA ILE A 135 8.68 1.63 6.19
C ILE A 135 8.11 1.84 7.60
N LEU A 136 6.96 2.50 7.71
CA LEU A 136 6.29 2.74 8.99
C LEU A 136 5.89 1.43 9.69
N THR A 137 5.41 0.43 8.94
CA THR A 137 5.10 -0.90 9.48
C THR A 137 6.37 -1.62 9.97
N ALA A 138 7.48 -1.51 9.25
CA ALA A 138 8.76 -2.06 9.68
C ALA A 138 9.29 -1.36 10.94
N MET A 139 9.17 -0.04 11.03
CA MET A 139 9.51 0.73 12.24
C MET A 139 8.62 0.36 13.43
N SER A 140 7.34 0.13 13.20
CA SER A 140 6.42 -0.37 14.21
C SER A 140 6.85 -1.74 14.73
N PHE A 141 7.21 -2.67 13.84
CA PHE A 141 7.71 -3.99 14.22
C PHE A 141 8.98 -3.89 15.10
N TYR A 142 9.92 -3.04 14.74
CA TYR A 142 11.12 -2.81 15.54
C TYR A 142 10.78 -2.22 16.92
N SER A 143 9.87 -1.26 16.98
CA SER A 143 9.40 -0.67 18.25
C SER A 143 8.71 -1.69 19.15
N ILE A 144 7.93 -2.63 18.58
CA ILE A 144 7.29 -3.73 19.34
C ILE A 144 8.36 -4.63 19.98
N ARG A 145 9.39 -5.02 19.21
CA ARG A 145 10.50 -5.85 19.73
C ARG A 145 11.24 -5.19 20.88
N THR A 146 11.55 -3.91 20.75
CA THR A 146 12.24 -3.16 21.81
C THR A 146 11.40 -2.98 23.07
N THR A 147 10.09 -2.82 22.92
CA THR A 147 9.15 -2.71 24.04
C THR A 147 9.02 -4.05 24.79
N GLU A 148 8.90 -5.15 24.05
CA GLU A 148 8.87 -6.51 24.62
C GLU A 148 10.15 -6.80 25.42
N ALA A 149 11.32 -6.53 24.83
CA ALA A 149 12.61 -6.73 25.51
C ALA A 149 12.72 -5.92 26.82
N LYS A 150 12.24 -4.67 26.83
CA LYS A 150 12.20 -3.85 28.03
C LYS A 150 11.24 -4.36 29.11
N MET A 151 10.13 -4.98 28.71
CA MET A 151 9.16 -5.58 29.63
C MET A 151 9.75 -6.84 30.28
N LEU A 152 10.40 -7.70 29.48
CA LEU A 152 11.06 -8.92 29.97
C LEU A 152 12.24 -8.61 30.92
N ALA A 153 12.97 -7.52 30.68
CA ALA A 153 14.06 -7.09 31.57
C ALA A 153 13.60 -6.50 32.91
N ARG A 154 12.30 -6.20 33.06
CA ARG A 154 11.70 -5.66 34.28
C ARG A 154 10.91 -6.68 35.09
N ALA A 155 10.66 -7.85 34.54
CA ALA A 155 10.01 -8.99 35.17
C ALA A 155 11.02 -9.90 35.86
#